data_f6a9c3411a45f15d31e5e616de447fe0
#
_entry.id   f6a9c3411a45f15d31e5e616de447fe0
#
_cell.length_a   1.000
_cell.length_b   1.000
_cell.length_c   1.000
_cell.angle_alpha   90.00
_cell.angle_beta   90.00
_cell.angle_gamma   90.00
#
_symmetry.space_group_name_H-M   'P 1'
#
loop_
_entity.id
_entity.type
_entity.pdbx_description
1 polymer ?
#
loop_
_entity_poly.entity_id
_entity_poly.type
_entity_poly.pdbx_seq_one_letter_code
_entity_poly.pdbx_strand_id
1 'polypeptide(L)'
;MNNIFTLKSMIKTFLNIIHFIVPKILFDFICYLIGNRHFKISYSQSAEDLILLKYLNYKKIKKGKYLDIGAFHPQWVSNTHLLHKKGFVGFCVDLDKDRLRWFKFARGNKVRTICGAVSSSKSKFIKVYKFKRKSPFSLIDSTSLEHAKYFKSKSNMDFEETQVKNYHINDIFLKVGKINVLNIDIESQDFEVLKSSNLKIINPDVILMEDNSGYFPSDELINFFKKNQYHLIAI
;
A
#
# COMPACT_ATOMS: atom_id res chain seq x y z
N MET A 1 -27.31 10.00 8.47
CA MET A 1 -27.28 10.94 7.33
C MET A 1 -27.68 12.37 7.70
N ASN A 2 -28.59 12.56 8.65
CA ASN A 2 -29.14 13.89 9.02
C ASN A 2 -28.14 14.89 9.65
N ASN A 3 -27.12 14.42 10.40
CA ASN A 3 -26.18 15.31 11.10
C ASN A 3 -25.18 16.04 10.20
N ILE A 4 -24.89 15.52 8.98
CA ILE A 4 -23.97 16.19 8.05
C ILE A 4 -24.68 17.32 7.30
N PHE A 5 -25.98 17.17 7.04
CA PHE A 5 -26.78 18.23 6.41
C PHE A 5 -26.98 19.44 7.34
N THR A 6 -27.24 19.20 8.62
CA THR A 6 -27.39 20.25 9.63
C THR A 6 -26.11 21.02 9.85
N LEU A 7 -24.94 20.36 9.94
CA LEU A 7 -23.65 21.03 10.11
C LEU A 7 -23.29 21.92 8.91
N LYS A 8 -23.53 21.42 7.67
CA LYS A 8 -23.31 22.23 6.44
C LYS A 8 -24.21 23.46 6.39
N SER A 9 -25.49 23.33 6.78
CA SER A 9 -26.42 24.42 6.86
C SER A 9 -26.00 25.46 7.90
N MET A 10 -25.61 25.04 9.07
CA MET A 10 -25.13 25.94 10.16
C MET A 10 -23.86 26.70 9.74
N ILE A 11 -22.90 26.04 9.08
CA ILE A 11 -21.68 26.70 8.59
C ILE A 11 -22.02 27.74 7.51
N LYS A 12 -22.94 27.43 6.60
CA LYS A 12 -23.37 28.38 5.56
C LYS A 12 -24.03 29.61 6.17
N THR A 13 -24.90 29.43 7.16
CA THR A 13 -25.55 30.53 7.87
C THR A 13 -24.53 31.37 8.65
N PHE A 14 -23.59 30.74 9.35
CA PHE A 14 -22.50 31.40 10.06
C PHE A 14 -21.61 32.25 9.13
N LEU A 15 -21.24 31.71 7.97
CA LEU A 15 -20.45 32.43 6.97
C LEU A 15 -21.20 33.64 6.38
N ASN A 16 -22.52 33.53 6.18
CA ASN A 16 -23.34 34.61 5.70
C ASN A 16 -23.42 35.77 6.74
N ILE A 17 -23.50 35.45 8.02
CA ILE A 17 -23.50 36.44 9.11
C ILE A 17 -22.13 37.16 9.19
N ILE A 18 -21.04 36.38 9.12
CA ILE A 18 -19.68 36.93 9.18
C ILE A 18 -19.39 37.85 7.99
N HIS A 19 -19.91 37.56 6.81
CA HIS A 19 -19.71 38.37 5.62
C HIS A 19 -20.14 39.86 5.80
N PHE A 20 -21.13 40.14 6.63
CA PHE A 20 -21.60 41.49 6.95
C PHE A 20 -20.77 42.20 8.02
N ILE A 21 -20.03 41.45 8.85
CA ILE A 21 -19.37 42.03 10.04
C ILE A 21 -17.86 42.18 9.83
N VAL A 22 -17.29 41.40 8.95
CA VAL A 22 -15.82 41.25 8.78
C VAL A 22 -15.36 41.94 7.49
N PRO A 23 -14.26 42.72 7.52
CA PRO A 23 -13.66 43.27 6.29
C PRO A 23 -13.44 42.17 5.25
N LYS A 24 -13.74 42.49 3.98
CA LYS A 24 -13.68 41.52 2.87
C LYS A 24 -12.39 40.72 2.84
N ILE A 25 -11.25 41.35 3.09
CA ILE A 25 -9.93 40.69 3.04
C ILE A 25 -9.80 39.57 4.13
N LEU A 26 -10.37 39.82 5.31
CA LEU A 26 -10.38 38.85 6.39
C LEU A 26 -11.37 37.71 6.13
N PHE A 27 -12.52 38.05 5.52
CA PHE A 27 -13.49 37.05 5.08
C PHE A 27 -12.91 36.14 3.99
N ASP A 28 -12.23 36.68 2.98
CA ASP A 28 -11.57 35.92 1.94
C ASP A 28 -10.46 35.02 2.50
N PHE A 29 -9.71 35.52 3.50
CA PHE A 29 -8.70 34.70 4.20
C PHE A 29 -9.34 33.55 4.99
N ILE A 30 -10.44 33.79 5.69
CA ILE A 30 -11.21 32.74 6.38
C ILE A 30 -11.76 31.73 5.37
N CYS A 31 -12.30 32.19 4.25
CA CYS A 31 -12.76 31.30 3.18
C CYS A 31 -11.62 30.48 2.57
N TYR A 32 -10.43 31.06 2.41
CA TYR A 32 -9.22 30.35 1.98
C TYR A 32 -8.84 29.25 2.99
N LEU A 33 -8.80 29.56 4.29
CA LEU A 33 -8.51 28.58 5.34
C LEU A 33 -9.57 27.45 5.42
N ILE A 34 -10.85 27.79 5.24
CA ILE A 34 -11.96 26.83 5.25
C ILE A 34 -12.02 26.05 3.92
N GLY A 35 -11.59 26.67 2.82
CA GLY A 35 -11.55 26.09 1.47
C GLY A 35 -10.67 24.86 1.34
N ASN A 36 -9.71 24.67 2.26
CA ASN A 36 -8.86 23.48 2.36
C ASN A 36 -9.62 22.18 2.74
N ARG A 37 -10.96 22.16 2.69
CA ARG A 37 -11.79 20.96 2.92
C ARG A 37 -11.55 19.85 1.92
N HIS A 38 -10.92 20.13 0.79
CA HIS A 38 -10.56 19.15 -0.22
C HIS A 38 -9.17 18.56 0.00
N PHE A 39 -8.43 19.05 1.00
CA PHE A 39 -7.13 18.50 1.36
C PHE A 39 -7.28 17.06 1.83
N LYS A 40 -6.49 16.16 1.26
CA LYS A 40 -6.41 14.75 1.63
C LYS A 40 -4.96 14.40 1.90
N ILE A 41 -4.73 13.64 2.95
CA ILE A 41 -3.41 13.13 3.30
C ILE A 41 -3.27 11.75 2.68
N SER A 42 -2.26 11.57 1.84
CA SER A 42 -1.78 10.28 1.37
C SER A 42 -0.61 9.82 2.21
N TYR A 43 -0.48 8.51 2.36
CA TYR A 43 0.63 7.83 3.00
C TYR A 43 1.45 6.99 2.03
N SER A 44 0.97 6.83 0.81
CA SER A 44 1.66 6.16 -0.28
C SER A 44 2.57 7.13 -1.05
N GLN A 45 3.38 6.60 -1.95
CA GLN A 45 4.36 7.37 -2.70
C GLN A 45 3.72 8.35 -3.69
N SER A 46 2.69 7.90 -4.43
CA SER A 46 2.05 8.65 -5.51
C SER A 46 0.52 8.76 -5.33
N ALA A 47 0.03 8.76 -4.09
CA ALA A 47 -1.39 8.85 -3.72
C ALA A 47 -2.25 7.63 -4.11
N GLU A 48 -1.64 6.47 -4.30
CA GLU A 48 -2.31 5.20 -4.63
C GLU A 48 -3.36 4.82 -3.57
N ASP A 49 -3.07 5.09 -2.29
CA ASP A 49 -3.97 4.83 -1.16
C ASP A 49 -5.28 5.64 -1.26
N LEU A 50 -5.23 6.87 -1.82
CA LEU A 50 -6.42 7.69 -2.04
C LEU A 50 -7.25 7.17 -3.21
N ILE A 51 -6.60 6.74 -4.30
CA ILE A 51 -7.26 6.11 -5.45
C ILE A 51 -7.95 4.83 -5.02
N LEU A 52 -7.22 3.97 -4.29
CA LEU A 52 -7.72 2.74 -3.71
C LEU A 52 -8.95 2.99 -2.84
N LEU A 53 -8.87 3.93 -1.89
CA LEU A 53 -9.98 4.25 -1.01
C LEU A 53 -11.20 4.78 -1.79
N LYS A 54 -10.98 5.59 -2.84
CA LYS A 54 -12.05 6.08 -3.71
C LYS A 54 -12.78 4.92 -4.39
N TYR A 55 -12.03 3.95 -4.93
CA TYR A 55 -12.58 2.77 -5.58
C TYR A 55 -13.35 1.89 -4.60
N LEU A 56 -12.80 1.59 -3.42
CA LEU A 56 -13.49 0.81 -2.38
C LEU A 56 -14.79 1.47 -1.93
N ASN A 57 -14.80 2.80 -1.80
CA ASN A 57 -16.01 3.56 -1.49
C ASN A 57 -17.06 3.45 -2.61
N TYR A 58 -16.65 3.51 -3.87
CA TYR A 58 -17.53 3.27 -5.03
C TYR A 58 -18.15 1.87 -4.97
N LYS A 59 -17.36 0.85 -4.65
CA LYS A 59 -17.81 -0.53 -4.43
C LYS A 59 -18.58 -0.73 -3.12
N LYS A 60 -18.76 0.33 -2.29
CA LYS A 60 -19.41 0.29 -0.97
C LYS A 60 -18.71 -0.63 0.05
N ILE A 61 -17.42 -0.92 -0.14
CA ILE A 61 -16.59 -1.72 0.77
C ILE A 61 -16.02 -0.80 1.84
N LYS A 62 -16.67 -0.76 3.01
CA LYS A 62 -16.28 0.15 4.11
C LYS A 62 -15.30 -0.48 5.10
N LYS A 63 -15.25 -1.80 5.17
CA LYS A 63 -14.37 -2.62 6.04
C LYS A 63 -14.01 -3.89 5.29
N GLY A 64 -12.86 -4.47 5.60
CA GLY A 64 -12.41 -5.68 4.94
C GLY A 64 -11.03 -6.10 5.39
N LYS A 65 -10.39 -6.91 4.55
CA LYS A 65 -9.04 -7.42 4.76
C LYS A 65 -8.13 -6.98 3.63
N TYR A 66 -6.87 -6.71 3.97
CA TYR A 66 -5.82 -6.51 2.98
C TYR A 66 -4.63 -7.46 3.23
N LEU A 67 -3.94 -7.81 2.16
CA LEU A 67 -2.64 -8.46 2.17
C LEU A 67 -1.63 -7.51 1.55
N ASP A 68 -0.54 -7.26 2.27
CA ASP A 68 0.53 -6.32 1.93
C ASP A 68 1.84 -7.11 1.88
N ILE A 69 2.32 -7.41 0.68
CA ILE A 69 3.53 -8.19 0.42
C ILE A 69 4.63 -7.21 0.04
N GLY A 70 5.73 -7.19 0.81
CA GLY A 70 6.75 -6.15 0.74
C GLY A 70 6.36 -4.92 1.56
N ALA A 71 5.81 -5.12 2.75
CA ALA A 71 5.09 -4.08 3.49
C ALA A 71 5.96 -2.92 4.02
N PHE A 72 7.27 -2.99 3.96
CA PHE A 72 8.31 -2.00 4.26
C PHE A 72 8.08 -1.19 5.55
N HIS A 73 7.17 -0.21 5.55
CA HIS A 73 6.95 0.70 6.68
C HIS A 73 5.46 0.78 7.06
N PRO A 74 5.10 0.80 8.36
CA PRO A 74 3.71 0.79 8.78
C PRO A 74 2.91 2.05 8.44
N GLN A 75 3.58 3.16 8.09
CA GLN A 75 2.93 4.45 7.83
C GLN A 75 3.47 5.17 6.59
N TRP A 76 4.80 5.25 6.40
CA TRP A 76 5.42 5.98 5.29
C TRP A 76 5.49 5.09 4.06
N VAL A 77 5.30 5.68 2.89
CA VAL A 77 5.33 4.95 1.60
C VAL A 77 4.46 3.69 1.70
N SER A 78 3.27 3.83 2.27
CA SER A 78 2.42 2.68 2.60
C SER A 78 1.05 2.78 1.93
N ASN A 79 0.82 1.95 0.94
CA ASN A 79 -0.46 1.81 0.23
C ASN A 79 -1.60 1.32 1.14
N THR A 80 -1.26 0.71 2.29
CA THR A 80 -2.22 0.06 3.17
C THR A 80 -2.47 0.78 4.50
N HIS A 81 -1.69 1.85 4.82
CA HIS A 81 -1.89 2.57 6.09
C HIS A 81 -3.26 3.23 6.18
N LEU A 82 -3.71 3.86 5.08
CA LEU A 82 -5.03 4.50 5.05
C LEU A 82 -6.17 3.49 5.23
N LEU A 83 -6.04 2.27 4.68
CA LEU A 83 -6.97 1.18 4.90
C LEU A 83 -7.03 0.78 6.38
N HIS A 84 -5.85 0.63 7.01
CA HIS A 84 -5.78 0.36 8.44
C HIS A 84 -6.49 1.42 9.28
N LYS A 85 -6.27 2.72 8.99
CA LYS A 85 -6.99 3.83 9.64
C LYS A 85 -8.50 3.76 9.42
N LYS A 86 -8.96 3.20 8.30
CA LYS A 86 -10.40 2.97 8.02
C LYS A 86 -10.95 1.70 8.66
N GLY A 87 -10.12 0.95 9.40
CA GLY A 87 -10.55 -0.20 10.17
C GLY A 87 -10.48 -1.54 9.43
N PHE A 88 -9.76 -1.60 8.30
CA PHE A 88 -9.43 -2.88 7.66
C PHE A 88 -8.46 -3.69 8.51
N VAL A 89 -8.56 -5.01 8.42
CA VAL A 89 -7.63 -5.95 9.05
C VAL A 89 -6.53 -6.31 8.05
N GLY A 90 -5.27 -6.25 8.51
CA GLY A 90 -4.11 -6.42 7.64
C GLY A 90 -3.37 -7.73 7.85
N PHE A 91 -2.80 -8.23 6.76
CA PHE A 91 -1.73 -9.21 6.75
C PHE A 91 -0.53 -8.55 6.05
N CYS A 92 0.58 -8.39 6.77
CA CYS A 92 1.78 -7.75 6.25
C CYS A 92 2.92 -8.77 6.20
N VAL A 93 3.53 -8.89 5.03
CA VAL A 93 4.66 -9.79 4.77
C VAL A 93 5.88 -8.95 4.44
N ASP A 94 7.00 -9.21 5.13
CA ASP A 94 8.28 -8.55 4.87
C ASP A 94 9.44 -9.48 5.21
N LEU A 95 10.60 -9.26 4.59
CA LEU A 95 11.84 -9.98 4.85
C LEU A 95 12.42 -9.66 6.23
N ASP A 96 12.16 -8.46 6.74
CA ASP A 96 12.78 -7.92 7.93
C ASP A 96 11.87 -8.05 9.15
N LYS A 97 12.34 -8.81 10.14
CA LYS A 97 11.62 -9.04 11.40
C LYS A 97 11.44 -7.74 12.22
N ASP A 98 12.39 -6.82 12.13
CA ASP A 98 12.34 -5.58 12.91
C ASP A 98 11.34 -4.61 12.30
N ARG A 99 11.23 -4.53 10.97
CA ARG A 99 10.12 -3.84 10.29
C ARG A 99 8.77 -4.37 10.77
N LEU A 100 8.61 -5.68 10.80
CA LEU A 100 7.34 -6.31 11.21
C LEU A 100 7.01 -6.08 12.70
N ARG A 101 7.99 -5.87 13.58
CA ARG A 101 7.74 -5.42 14.96
C ARG A 101 7.11 -4.02 14.99
N TRP A 102 7.59 -3.11 14.13
CA TRP A 102 6.99 -1.78 13.99
C TRP A 102 5.56 -1.82 13.49
N PHE A 103 5.21 -2.76 12.59
CA PHE A 103 3.82 -2.96 12.18
C PHE A 103 2.91 -3.34 13.36
N LYS A 104 3.37 -4.25 14.22
CA LYS A 104 2.62 -4.64 15.42
C LYS A 104 2.46 -3.48 16.40
N PHE A 105 3.51 -2.70 16.58
CA PHE A 105 3.46 -1.50 17.43
C PHE A 105 2.50 -0.45 16.88
N ALA A 106 2.60 -0.10 15.60
CA ALA A 106 1.86 1.00 15.00
C ALA A 106 0.40 0.64 14.66
N ARG A 107 0.11 -0.63 14.35
CA ARG A 107 -1.22 -1.08 13.89
C ARG A 107 -1.92 -2.03 14.86
N GLY A 108 -1.25 -2.45 15.92
CA GLY A 108 -1.81 -3.26 17.00
C GLY A 108 -2.38 -4.60 16.53
N ASN A 109 -3.44 -5.05 17.20
CA ASN A 109 -4.06 -6.36 16.96
C ASN A 109 -4.81 -6.50 15.62
N LYS A 110 -4.97 -5.39 14.87
CA LYS A 110 -5.59 -5.41 13.54
C LYS A 110 -4.63 -5.85 12.44
N VAL A 111 -3.37 -6.12 12.78
CA VAL A 111 -2.37 -6.58 11.83
C VAL A 111 -1.79 -7.93 12.26
N ARG A 112 -1.69 -8.85 11.32
CA ARG A 112 -0.91 -10.09 11.41
C ARG A 112 0.32 -9.96 10.52
N THR A 113 1.45 -10.45 11.00
CA THR A 113 2.73 -10.32 10.29
C THR A 113 3.30 -11.68 9.95
N ILE A 114 3.90 -11.81 8.77
CA ILE A 114 4.60 -13.00 8.29
C ILE A 114 6.01 -12.57 7.89
N CYS A 115 7.04 -13.15 8.52
CA CYS A 115 8.42 -12.83 8.21
C CYS A 115 8.97 -13.84 7.20
N GLY A 116 9.43 -13.36 6.07
CA GLY A 116 10.04 -14.14 5.00
C GLY A 116 9.84 -13.52 3.63
N ALA A 117 10.53 -14.09 2.65
CA ALA A 117 10.34 -13.74 1.24
C ALA A 117 9.05 -14.36 0.71
N VAL A 118 8.50 -13.73 -0.33
CA VAL A 118 7.44 -14.31 -1.17
C VAL A 118 7.96 -14.40 -2.59
N SER A 119 7.84 -15.56 -3.21
CA SER A 119 8.32 -15.77 -4.57
C SER A 119 7.47 -16.79 -5.33
N SER A 120 7.76 -16.95 -6.62
CA SER A 120 7.23 -18.02 -7.47
C SER A 120 7.87 -19.40 -7.18
N SER A 121 9.00 -19.42 -6.46
CA SER A 121 9.74 -20.63 -6.14
C SER A 121 9.07 -21.42 -5.00
N LYS A 122 9.07 -22.76 -5.12
CA LYS A 122 8.64 -23.69 -4.06
C LYS A 122 9.75 -24.04 -3.06
N SER A 123 10.96 -23.50 -3.24
CA SER A 123 12.07 -23.71 -2.31
C SER A 123 11.74 -23.12 -0.94
N LYS A 124 12.11 -23.82 0.14
CA LYS A 124 11.88 -23.36 1.52
C LYS A 124 12.70 -22.13 1.90
N PHE A 125 13.83 -21.94 1.24
CA PHE A 125 14.74 -20.82 1.47
C PHE A 125 15.17 -20.23 0.13
N ILE A 126 15.38 -18.92 0.10
CA ILE A 126 15.97 -18.22 -1.05
C ILE A 126 17.07 -17.26 -0.57
N LYS A 127 17.96 -16.93 -1.50
CA LYS A 127 19.00 -15.93 -1.29
C LYS A 127 18.40 -14.54 -1.26
N VAL A 128 18.89 -13.72 -0.35
CA VAL A 128 18.53 -12.30 -0.23
C VAL A 128 19.80 -11.50 0.03
N TYR A 129 19.87 -10.33 -0.57
CA TYR A 129 20.95 -9.38 -0.43
C TYR A 129 20.51 -8.30 0.57
N LYS A 130 21.08 -8.36 1.79
CA LYS A 130 20.76 -7.44 2.88
C LYS A 130 21.82 -6.36 3.01
N PHE A 131 21.36 -5.11 3.05
CA PHE A 131 22.26 -3.97 3.23
C PHE A 131 22.65 -3.78 4.71
N LYS A 132 23.94 -3.44 4.96
CA LYS A 132 24.43 -3.05 6.29
C LYS A 132 23.95 -1.64 6.61
N ARG A 133 22.90 -1.52 7.39
CA ARG A 133 22.20 -0.28 7.67
C ARG A 133 21.97 -0.04 9.17
N LYS A 134 21.88 1.24 9.56
CA LYS A 134 21.60 1.63 10.95
C LYS A 134 20.11 1.52 11.30
N SER A 135 19.23 1.62 10.32
CA SER A 135 17.77 1.54 10.48
C SER A 135 17.17 0.53 9.51
N PRO A 136 16.21 -0.28 9.93
CA PRO A 136 15.53 -1.21 9.03
C PRO A 136 14.79 -0.52 7.87
N PHE A 137 14.55 0.79 7.97
CA PHE A 137 13.83 1.58 6.97
C PHE A 137 14.74 2.42 6.05
N SER A 138 16.06 2.30 6.17
CA SER A 138 16.98 3.12 5.38
C SER A 138 17.20 2.61 3.96
N LEU A 139 17.05 1.31 3.73
CA LEU A 139 17.20 0.66 2.43
C LEU A 139 16.33 -0.60 2.35
N ILE A 140 16.04 -1.02 1.13
CA ILE A 140 15.25 -2.21 0.82
C ILE A 140 16.21 -3.38 0.56
N ASP A 141 15.95 -4.52 1.20
CA ASP A 141 16.65 -5.76 0.90
C ASP A 141 16.06 -6.35 -0.38
N SER A 142 16.89 -7.00 -1.20
CA SER A 142 16.47 -7.50 -2.50
C SER A 142 16.70 -9.01 -2.65
N THR A 143 15.82 -9.68 -3.38
CA THR A 143 16.03 -11.06 -3.85
C THR A 143 16.80 -11.09 -5.17
N SER A 144 17.00 -9.95 -5.84
CA SER A 144 17.75 -9.80 -7.07
C SER A 144 19.16 -9.25 -6.80
N LEU A 145 20.19 -9.96 -7.27
CA LEU A 145 21.58 -9.50 -7.20
C LEU A 145 21.80 -8.22 -8.04
N GLU A 146 21.15 -8.13 -9.18
CA GLU A 146 21.25 -6.99 -10.06
C GLU A 146 20.71 -5.72 -9.39
N HIS A 147 19.54 -5.84 -8.79
CA HIS A 147 18.92 -4.77 -8.01
C HIS A 147 19.79 -4.35 -6.81
N ALA A 148 20.35 -5.32 -6.07
CA ALA A 148 21.27 -5.03 -4.97
C ALA A 148 22.54 -4.29 -5.45
N LYS A 149 23.12 -4.67 -6.58
CA LYS A 149 24.26 -3.97 -7.20
C LYS A 149 23.90 -2.54 -7.60
N TYR A 150 22.71 -2.35 -8.18
CA TYR A 150 22.22 -1.01 -8.54
C TYR A 150 22.11 -0.12 -7.29
N PHE A 151 21.48 -0.58 -6.21
CA PHE A 151 21.39 0.18 -4.96
C PHE A 151 22.75 0.44 -4.31
N LYS A 152 23.65 -0.52 -4.33
CA LYS A 152 25.04 -0.31 -3.87
C LYS A 152 25.71 0.84 -4.62
N SER A 153 25.55 0.91 -5.93
CA SER A 153 26.14 1.99 -6.75
C SER A 153 25.56 3.38 -6.43
N LYS A 154 24.31 3.45 -5.97
CA LYS A 154 23.61 4.69 -5.63
C LYS A 154 23.81 5.13 -4.18
N SER A 155 23.85 4.18 -3.25
CA SER A 155 23.88 4.45 -1.79
C SER A 155 25.26 4.37 -1.18
N ASN A 156 26.25 3.82 -1.90
CA ASN A 156 27.60 3.50 -1.40
C ASN A 156 27.58 2.59 -0.14
N MET A 157 26.53 1.78 0.01
CA MET A 157 26.36 0.83 1.13
C MET A 157 26.65 -0.58 0.67
N ASP A 158 27.38 -1.34 1.48
CA ASP A 158 27.62 -2.75 1.21
C ASP A 158 26.45 -3.61 1.59
N PHE A 159 26.28 -4.72 0.88
CA PHE A 159 25.32 -5.75 1.21
C PHE A 159 26.01 -7.08 1.45
N GLU A 160 25.33 -7.96 2.17
CA GLU A 160 25.72 -9.34 2.37
C GLU A 160 24.67 -10.28 1.81
N GLU A 161 25.11 -11.42 1.27
CA GLU A 161 24.23 -12.50 0.85
C GLU A 161 23.82 -13.32 2.08
N THR A 162 22.53 -13.54 2.25
CA THR A 162 21.98 -14.39 3.30
C THR A 162 20.84 -15.25 2.76
N GLN A 163 20.47 -16.29 3.50
CA GLN A 163 19.29 -17.07 3.19
C GLN A 163 18.15 -16.71 4.12
N VAL A 164 16.96 -16.56 3.56
CA VAL A 164 15.74 -16.29 4.33
C VAL A 164 14.69 -17.34 4.02
N LYS A 165 13.77 -17.53 4.95
CA LYS A 165 12.61 -18.36 4.72
C LYS A 165 11.80 -17.81 3.56
N ASN A 166 11.42 -18.69 2.65
CA ASN A 166 10.61 -18.35 1.49
C ASN A 166 9.23 -19.01 1.60
N TYR A 167 8.25 -18.30 1.07
CA TYR A 167 6.89 -18.79 0.89
C TYR A 167 6.53 -18.67 -0.60
N HIS A 168 6.03 -19.73 -1.17
CA HIS A 168 5.32 -19.58 -2.45
C HIS A 168 4.07 -18.74 -2.21
N ILE A 169 3.74 -17.84 -3.15
CA ILE A 169 2.63 -16.89 -2.97
C ILE A 169 1.31 -17.58 -2.61
N ASN A 170 1.02 -18.75 -3.18
CA ASN A 170 -0.19 -19.50 -2.87
C ASN A 170 -0.23 -20.00 -1.41
N ASP A 171 0.92 -20.26 -0.78
CA ASP A 171 0.97 -20.66 0.63
C ASP A 171 0.56 -19.49 1.54
N ILE A 172 0.93 -18.26 1.15
CA ILE A 172 0.46 -17.05 1.82
C ILE A 172 -1.05 -16.89 1.60
N PHE A 173 -1.54 -17.06 0.37
CA PHE A 173 -2.95 -16.95 0.04
C PHE A 173 -3.82 -17.94 0.84
N LEU A 174 -3.37 -19.19 0.99
CA LEU A 174 -4.06 -20.19 1.80
C LEU A 174 -4.13 -19.80 3.29
N LYS A 175 -3.08 -19.19 3.83
CA LYS A 175 -3.06 -18.72 5.23
C LYS A 175 -3.99 -17.53 5.48
N VAL A 176 -4.11 -16.65 4.50
CA VAL A 176 -4.84 -15.38 4.63
C VAL A 176 -6.31 -15.55 4.31
N GLY A 177 -6.63 -16.43 3.35
CA GLY A 177 -7.97 -16.62 2.82
C GLY A 177 -8.48 -15.40 2.03
N LYS A 178 -9.77 -15.27 1.87
CA LYS A 178 -10.39 -14.16 1.13
C LYS A 178 -10.02 -12.80 1.68
N ILE A 179 -9.65 -11.89 0.78
CA ILE A 179 -9.29 -10.49 1.07
C ILE A 179 -9.99 -9.54 0.10
N ASN A 180 -9.98 -8.24 0.39
CA ASN A 180 -10.51 -7.22 -0.51
C ASN A 180 -9.39 -6.54 -1.31
N VAL A 181 -8.20 -6.38 -0.70
CA VAL A 181 -7.09 -5.67 -1.31
C VAL A 181 -5.83 -6.51 -1.23
N LEU A 182 -5.18 -6.71 -2.37
CA LEU A 182 -3.83 -7.25 -2.48
C LEU A 182 -2.89 -6.11 -2.89
N ASN A 183 -1.84 -5.86 -2.09
CA ASN A 183 -0.71 -5.03 -2.45
C ASN A 183 0.51 -5.93 -2.59
N ILE A 184 1.23 -5.82 -3.71
CA ILE A 184 2.50 -6.50 -3.97
C ILE A 184 3.51 -5.45 -4.39
N ASP A 185 4.61 -5.36 -3.63
CA ASP A 185 5.73 -4.46 -3.87
C ASP A 185 6.99 -5.12 -3.31
N ILE A 186 7.62 -5.97 -4.13
CA ILE A 186 8.78 -6.81 -3.77
C ILE A 186 9.97 -6.59 -4.69
N GLU A 187 10.01 -5.41 -5.27
CA GLU A 187 11.15 -4.92 -6.03
C GLU A 187 11.50 -5.81 -7.25
N SER A 188 10.88 -5.50 -8.37
CA SER A 188 11.11 -6.10 -9.69
C SER A 188 10.66 -7.54 -9.95
N GLN A 189 10.08 -8.23 -8.96
CA GLN A 189 9.58 -9.60 -9.15
C GLN A 189 8.05 -9.73 -8.99
N ASP A 190 7.37 -8.62 -8.86
CA ASP A 190 5.95 -8.51 -8.55
C ASP A 190 5.08 -9.30 -9.53
N PHE A 191 5.28 -9.06 -10.81
CA PHE A 191 4.50 -9.70 -11.85
C PHE A 191 4.81 -11.19 -11.99
N GLU A 192 6.07 -11.60 -11.89
CA GLU A 192 6.47 -13.01 -11.95
C GLU A 192 5.88 -13.81 -10.77
N VAL A 193 5.87 -13.23 -9.59
CA VAL A 193 5.24 -13.82 -8.41
C VAL A 193 3.74 -13.90 -8.61
N LEU A 194 3.11 -12.84 -9.08
CA LEU A 194 1.67 -12.81 -9.31
C LEU A 194 1.23 -13.81 -10.39
N LYS A 195 2.00 -13.95 -11.49
CA LYS A 195 1.74 -14.96 -12.54
C LYS A 195 1.73 -16.39 -12.01
N SER A 196 2.55 -16.69 -11.00
CA SER A 196 2.61 -18.01 -10.37
C SER A 196 1.42 -18.26 -9.42
N SER A 197 0.61 -17.27 -9.15
CA SER A 197 -0.45 -17.31 -8.15
C SER A 197 -1.77 -17.89 -8.68
N ASN A 198 -2.56 -18.40 -7.75
CA ASN A 198 -3.97 -18.68 -8.00
C ASN A 198 -4.83 -17.63 -7.27
N LEU A 199 -5.17 -16.55 -7.96
CA LEU A 199 -5.96 -15.44 -7.43
C LEU A 199 -7.35 -15.87 -6.91
N LYS A 200 -7.89 -16.99 -7.39
CA LYS A 200 -9.18 -17.51 -6.90
C LYS A 200 -9.18 -17.89 -5.43
N ILE A 201 -8.00 -18.18 -4.83
CA ILE A 201 -7.88 -18.50 -3.41
C ILE A 201 -8.26 -17.30 -2.54
N ILE A 202 -7.80 -16.10 -2.90
CA ILE A 202 -8.02 -14.87 -2.12
C ILE A 202 -9.12 -14.00 -2.70
N ASN A 203 -9.36 -14.10 -4.01
CA ASN A 203 -10.38 -13.37 -4.78
C ASN A 203 -10.44 -11.87 -4.41
N PRO A 204 -9.36 -11.10 -4.58
CA PRO A 204 -9.31 -9.70 -4.17
C PRO A 204 -10.20 -8.82 -5.05
N ASP A 205 -10.83 -7.81 -4.46
CA ASP A 205 -11.58 -6.79 -5.23
C ASP A 205 -10.65 -5.84 -5.97
N VAL A 206 -9.44 -5.61 -5.43
CA VAL A 206 -8.42 -4.71 -6.00
C VAL A 206 -7.04 -5.32 -5.80
N ILE A 207 -6.22 -5.19 -6.82
CA ILE A 207 -4.78 -5.51 -6.79
C ILE A 207 -4.01 -4.23 -7.07
N LEU A 208 -3.06 -3.89 -6.18
CA LEU A 208 -2.01 -2.91 -6.41
C LEU A 208 -0.71 -3.68 -6.64
N MET A 209 0.04 -3.28 -7.63
CA MET A 209 1.33 -3.89 -7.96
C MET A 209 2.25 -2.81 -8.52
N GLU A 210 3.52 -2.83 -8.14
CA GLU A 210 4.51 -2.02 -8.79
C GLU A 210 4.83 -2.59 -10.17
N ASP A 211 4.86 -1.74 -11.20
CA ASP A 211 5.27 -2.11 -12.55
C ASP A 211 6.45 -1.25 -13.00
N ASN A 212 7.62 -1.87 -13.04
CA ASN A 212 8.87 -1.24 -13.46
C ASN A 212 9.15 -1.41 -14.97
N SER A 213 8.19 -1.85 -15.76
CA SER A 213 8.36 -2.12 -17.20
C SER A 213 8.39 -0.86 -18.07
N GLY A 214 7.98 0.30 -17.54
CA GLY A 214 7.97 1.58 -18.23
C GLY A 214 6.79 2.47 -17.86
N TYR A 215 6.49 3.47 -18.72
CA TYR A 215 5.37 4.40 -18.48
C TYR A 215 3.98 3.76 -18.65
N PHE A 216 3.90 2.65 -19.39
CA PHE A 216 2.65 1.94 -19.62
C PHE A 216 2.85 0.46 -19.32
N PRO A 217 1.82 -0.21 -18.76
CA PRO A 217 1.86 -1.64 -18.51
C PRO A 217 2.09 -2.43 -19.80
N SER A 218 2.88 -3.49 -19.70
CA SER A 218 3.13 -4.39 -20.85
C SER A 218 1.83 -5.10 -21.29
N ASP A 219 1.76 -5.48 -22.56
CA ASP A 219 0.62 -6.26 -23.07
C ASP A 219 0.45 -7.59 -22.33
N GLU A 220 1.56 -8.20 -21.88
CA GLU A 220 1.52 -9.43 -21.09
C GLU A 220 0.81 -9.21 -19.77
N LEU A 221 1.13 -8.13 -19.06
CA LEU A 221 0.50 -7.74 -17.80
C LEU A 221 -0.99 -7.46 -17.98
N ILE A 222 -1.34 -6.68 -19.00
CA ILE A 222 -2.74 -6.35 -19.30
C ILE A 222 -3.53 -7.62 -19.61
N ASN A 223 -2.98 -8.52 -20.42
CA ASN A 223 -3.64 -9.76 -20.80
C ASN A 223 -3.81 -10.72 -19.61
N PHE A 224 -2.80 -10.78 -18.72
CA PHE A 224 -2.90 -11.55 -17.48
C PHE A 224 -4.10 -11.07 -16.63
N PHE A 225 -4.22 -9.77 -16.40
CA PHE A 225 -5.32 -9.23 -15.62
C PHE A 225 -6.68 -9.42 -16.29
N LYS A 226 -6.79 -9.18 -17.59
CA LYS A 226 -8.02 -9.44 -18.35
C LYS A 226 -8.46 -10.91 -18.25
N LYS A 227 -7.53 -11.86 -18.39
CA LYS A 227 -7.81 -13.30 -18.23
C LYS A 227 -8.34 -13.65 -16.84
N ASN A 228 -7.88 -12.93 -15.82
CA ASN A 228 -8.34 -13.08 -14.43
C ASN A 228 -9.51 -12.16 -14.07
N GLN A 229 -10.16 -11.53 -15.07
CA GLN A 229 -11.35 -10.67 -14.92
C GLN A 229 -11.09 -9.37 -14.15
N TYR A 230 -9.85 -8.85 -14.19
CA TYR A 230 -9.50 -7.55 -13.66
C TYR A 230 -9.39 -6.50 -14.77
N HIS A 231 -9.67 -5.26 -14.41
CA HIS A 231 -9.54 -4.09 -15.28
C HIS A 231 -8.62 -3.07 -14.64
N LEU A 232 -7.80 -2.40 -15.47
CA LEU A 232 -6.96 -1.31 -15.03
C LEU A 232 -7.82 -0.12 -14.59
N ILE A 233 -7.50 0.45 -13.42
CA ILE A 233 -8.21 1.59 -12.83
C ILE A 233 -7.32 2.84 -12.86
N ALA A 234 -6.03 2.68 -12.61
CA ALA A 234 -5.04 3.76 -12.58
C ALA A 234 -3.64 3.20 -12.87
N ILE A 235 -2.77 4.06 -13.35
CA ILE A 235 -1.34 3.85 -13.57
C ILE A 235 -0.58 4.89 -12.76
#